data_a30bc90a1d34b61fa07cde6a499ac092
#
_entry.id   a30bc90a1d34b61fa07cde6a499ac092
#
_cell.length_a   1.000
_cell.length_b   1.000
_cell.length_c   1.000
_cell.angle_alpha   90.00
_cell.angle_beta   90.00
_cell.angle_gamma   90.00
#
_symmetry.space_group_name_H-M   'P 1'
#
loop_
_entity.id
_entity.type
_entity.pdbx_description
1 polymer ?
#
loop_
_entity_poly.entity_id
_entity_poly.type
_entity_poly.pdbx_seq_one_letter_code
_entity_poly.pdbx_strand_id
1 'polypeptide(L)'
;MITLKRILAPTDFSIITVPAVGYALSLARELGAEVTVVHALPTEVMKEQFMNQYAAGDLAAAAAAPVGLTRQPDLEGIFERKKQVLHTFLEQRISSDLLRAVKVNPVIRIGKVAEEIVAVAKEEQCDLIVMTSHGSRLRRLLHGSFTDRVILLAPCPVLSIQPWTEIRTEENKRVAVKLIEKWAA
;
A
#
# COMPACT_ATOMS: atom_id res chain seq x y z
N MET A 1 3.38 18.88 21.70
CA MET A 1 4.37 17.95 21.18
C MET A 1 3.63 16.96 20.29
N ILE A 2 3.96 16.84 19.02
CA ILE A 2 3.32 15.89 18.12
C ILE A 2 3.98 14.53 18.36
N THR A 3 3.19 13.51 18.68
CA THR A 3 3.70 12.14 18.88
C THR A 3 3.14 11.29 17.78
N LEU A 4 3.99 10.74 16.91
CA LEU A 4 3.61 9.78 15.88
C LEU A 4 3.78 8.37 16.45
N LYS A 5 2.69 7.63 16.57
CA LYS A 5 2.68 6.25 17.08
C LYS A 5 2.26 5.23 16.04
N ARG A 6 1.45 5.64 15.07
CA ARG A 6 0.88 4.78 14.05
C ARG A 6 0.99 5.43 12.68
N ILE A 7 1.76 4.79 11.80
CA ILE A 7 2.03 5.27 10.45
C ILE A 7 1.39 4.31 9.46
N LEU A 8 0.64 4.83 8.48
CA LEU A 8 0.07 4.06 7.40
C LEU A 8 0.92 4.20 6.14
N ALA A 9 1.26 3.08 5.50
CA ALA A 9 2.02 3.04 4.26
C ALA A 9 1.29 2.20 3.20
N PRO A 10 0.57 2.84 2.26
CA PRO A 10 -0.07 2.13 1.16
C PRO A 10 0.94 1.60 0.14
N THR A 11 0.66 0.40 -0.41
CA THR A 11 1.45 -0.21 -1.48
C THR A 11 0.57 -0.93 -2.51
N ASP A 12 1.00 -0.91 -3.77
CA ASP A 12 0.45 -1.72 -4.86
C ASP A 12 1.41 -2.86 -5.28
N PHE A 13 2.42 -3.13 -4.44
CA PHE A 13 3.53 -4.06 -4.69
C PHE A 13 4.48 -3.64 -5.81
N SER A 14 4.31 -2.48 -6.40
CA SER A 14 5.24 -1.97 -7.41
C SER A 14 6.54 -1.46 -6.75
N ILE A 15 7.62 -1.46 -7.53
CA ILE A 15 8.91 -0.89 -7.11
C ILE A 15 8.80 0.60 -6.76
N ILE A 16 7.80 1.29 -7.33
CA ILE A 16 7.55 2.72 -7.13
C ILE A 16 7.14 3.02 -5.69
N THR A 17 6.46 2.09 -5.01
CA THR A 17 5.99 2.28 -3.62
C THR A 17 7.03 1.94 -2.57
N VAL A 18 8.12 1.24 -2.93
CA VAL A 18 9.19 0.84 -2.01
C VAL A 18 9.80 2.03 -1.24
N PRO A 19 10.11 3.18 -1.87
CA PRO A 19 10.68 4.32 -1.15
C PRO A 19 9.75 4.85 -0.04
N ALA A 20 8.44 4.90 -0.29
CA ALA A 20 7.49 5.38 0.72
C ALA A 20 7.37 4.40 1.89
N VAL A 21 7.29 3.10 1.60
CA VAL A 21 7.26 2.05 2.64
C VAL A 21 8.56 2.06 3.46
N GLY A 22 9.72 2.15 2.80
CA GLY A 22 11.01 2.23 3.46
C GLY A 22 11.15 3.47 4.33
N TYR A 23 10.64 4.63 3.86
CA TYR A 23 10.63 5.86 4.64
C TYR A 23 9.73 5.76 5.86
N ALA A 24 8.51 5.21 5.70
CA ALA A 24 7.59 4.99 6.82
C ALA A 24 8.21 4.12 7.91
N LEU A 25 8.88 3.03 7.53
CA LEU A 25 9.55 2.13 8.45
C LEU A 25 10.77 2.79 9.13
N SER A 26 11.55 3.56 8.38
CA SER A 26 12.70 4.29 8.96
C SER A 26 12.23 5.32 9.98
N LEU A 27 11.19 6.07 9.65
CA LEU A 27 10.59 7.04 10.57
C LEU A 27 10.01 6.36 11.81
N ALA A 28 9.32 5.24 11.63
CA ALA A 28 8.76 4.46 12.74
C ALA A 28 9.83 3.93 13.69
N ARG A 29 10.95 3.45 13.16
CA ARG A 29 12.10 3.01 13.97
C ARG A 29 12.64 4.14 14.85
N GLU A 30 12.82 5.33 14.29
CA GLU A 30 13.37 6.49 15.02
C GLU A 30 12.39 7.00 16.09
N LEU A 31 11.08 6.88 15.85
CA LEU A 31 10.04 7.41 16.74
C LEU A 31 9.43 6.37 17.70
N GLY A 32 9.82 5.09 17.57
CA GLY A 32 9.19 4.01 18.32
C GLY A 32 7.72 3.79 17.94
N ALA A 33 7.37 4.05 16.66
CA ALA A 33 6.03 3.88 16.13
C ALA A 33 5.85 2.50 15.49
N GLU A 34 4.59 2.13 15.21
CA GLU A 34 4.25 0.96 14.40
C GLU A 34 3.82 1.38 13.00
N VAL A 35 3.96 0.49 12.02
CA VAL A 35 3.58 0.74 10.63
C VAL A 35 2.51 -0.25 10.18
N THR A 36 1.38 0.28 9.72
CA THR A 36 0.38 -0.50 8.98
C THR A 36 0.68 -0.38 7.49
N VAL A 37 1.02 -1.49 6.84
CA VAL A 37 1.21 -1.53 5.39
C VAL A 37 -0.07 -2.05 4.76
N VAL A 38 -0.76 -1.20 4.00
CA VAL A 38 -2.04 -1.53 3.38
C VAL A 38 -1.92 -1.71 1.87
N HIS A 39 -2.53 -2.81 1.37
CA HIS A 39 -2.78 -3.01 -0.05
C HIS A 39 -4.29 -3.04 -0.30
N ALA A 40 -4.79 -2.09 -1.07
CA ALA A 40 -6.19 -2.01 -1.46
C ALA A 40 -6.38 -2.51 -2.90
N LEU A 41 -7.22 -3.52 -3.07
CA LEU A 41 -7.58 -4.12 -4.34
C LEU A 41 -8.82 -3.41 -4.90
N PRO A 42 -8.76 -2.87 -6.14
CA PRO A 42 -9.95 -2.35 -6.80
C PRO A 42 -11.01 -3.43 -6.98
N THR A 43 -12.27 -3.10 -6.72
CA THR A 43 -13.40 -4.02 -6.87
C THR A 43 -13.50 -4.58 -8.30
N GLU A 44 -13.15 -3.78 -9.29
CA GLU A 44 -13.15 -4.16 -10.71
C GLU A 44 -12.14 -5.25 -11.00
N VAL A 45 -10.92 -5.12 -10.46
CA VAL A 45 -9.85 -6.13 -10.60
C VAL A 45 -10.26 -7.44 -9.92
N MET A 46 -10.93 -7.35 -8.78
CA MET A 46 -11.47 -8.53 -8.10
C MET A 46 -12.52 -9.24 -8.93
N LYS A 47 -13.44 -8.50 -9.54
CA LYS A 47 -14.45 -9.06 -10.43
C LYS A 47 -13.82 -9.73 -11.66
N GLU A 48 -12.84 -9.10 -12.27
CA GLU A 48 -12.13 -9.64 -13.43
C GLU A 48 -11.36 -10.92 -13.08
N GLN A 49 -10.60 -10.92 -11.98
CA GLN A 49 -9.91 -12.13 -11.51
C GLN A 49 -10.88 -13.27 -11.21
N PHE A 50 -12.03 -12.96 -10.61
CA PHE A 50 -13.07 -13.92 -10.35
C PHE A 50 -13.64 -14.48 -11.65
N MET A 51 -14.03 -13.62 -12.60
CA MET A 51 -14.57 -14.05 -13.91
C MET A 51 -13.57 -14.88 -14.69
N ASN A 52 -12.28 -14.54 -14.69
CA ASN A 52 -11.24 -15.30 -15.36
C ASN A 52 -11.01 -16.67 -14.72
N GLN A 53 -11.09 -16.78 -13.41
CA GLN A 53 -10.98 -18.05 -12.69
C GLN A 53 -12.15 -19.00 -13.04
N TYR A 54 -13.35 -18.44 -13.25
CA TYR A 54 -14.52 -19.21 -13.66
C TYR A 54 -14.53 -19.52 -15.17
N ALA A 55 -14.00 -18.64 -16.01
CA ALA A 55 -13.91 -18.87 -17.45
C ALA A 55 -12.85 -19.93 -17.82
N ALA A 56 -11.80 -20.07 -17.00
CA ALA A 56 -10.72 -21.05 -17.21
C ALA A 56 -11.03 -22.45 -16.64
N GLY A 57 -11.96 -22.56 -15.71
CA GLY A 57 -12.36 -23.80 -15.06
C GLY A 57 -13.84 -24.09 -15.24
N ASP A 58 -14.18 -24.91 -16.21
CA ASP A 58 -15.46 -25.60 -16.33
C ASP A 58 -16.72 -24.77 -16.62
N LEU A 59 -16.85 -24.30 -17.85
CA LEU A 59 -18.19 -24.06 -18.43
C LEU A 59 -19.07 -25.33 -18.35
N ALA A 60 -18.47 -26.52 -18.38
CA ALA A 60 -19.14 -27.80 -18.23
C ALA A 60 -19.62 -28.09 -16.81
N ALA A 61 -18.81 -27.73 -15.79
CA ALA A 61 -19.20 -27.89 -14.38
C ALA A 61 -20.24 -26.85 -13.95
N ALA A 62 -20.18 -25.62 -14.50
CA ALA A 62 -21.20 -24.59 -14.25
C ALA A 62 -22.57 -24.96 -14.84
N ALA A 63 -22.60 -25.66 -15.98
CA ALA A 63 -23.82 -26.16 -16.60
C ALA A 63 -24.44 -27.36 -15.85
N ALA A 64 -23.67 -28.11 -15.07
CA ALA A 64 -24.07 -29.25 -14.28
C ALA A 64 -24.42 -28.92 -12.80
N ALA A 65 -24.15 -27.70 -12.34
CA ALA A 65 -24.43 -27.32 -10.98
C ALA A 65 -25.94 -27.06 -10.78
N PRO A 66 -26.54 -27.54 -9.66
CA PRO A 66 -27.93 -27.22 -9.32
C PRO A 66 -28.12 -25.71 -9.23
N VAL A 67 -29.22 -25.21 -9.83
CA VAL A 67 -29.62 -23.79 -9.75
C VAL A 67 -29.70 -23.38 -8.28
N GLY A 68 -28.80 -22.50 -7.82
CA GLY A 68 -28.73 -22.01 -6.44
C GLY A 68 -27.38 -22.17 -5.73
N LEU A 69 -26.43 -22.94 -6.26
CA LEU A 69 -25.04 -23.03 -5.76
C LEU A 69 -24.11 -22.12 -6.57
N THR A 70 -24.33 -20.81 -6.48
CA THR A 70 -23.29 -19.87 -6.86
C THR A 70 -22.17 -20.01 -5.82
N ARG A 71 -21.07 -20.65 -6.24
CA ARG A 71 -19.87 -20.76 -5.41
C ARG A 71 -19.42 -19.34 -5.07
N GLN A 72 -19.62 -18.94 -3.82
CA GLN A 72 -19.18 -17.63 -3.37
C GLN A 72 -17.65 -17.53 -3.53
N PRO A 73 -17.12 -16.36 -3.92
CA PRO A 73 -15.67 -16.18 -3.99
C PRO A 73 -15.05 -16.58 -2.66
N ASP A 74 -13.97 -17.36 -2.71
CA ASP A 74 -13.12 -17.63 -1.56
C ASP A 74 -12.35 -16.35 -1.19
N LEU A 75 -13.05 -15.41 -0.58
CA LEU A 75 -12.49 -14.13 -0.17
C LEU A 75 -11.37 -14.34 0.85
N GLU A 76 -11.55 -15.28 1.77
CA GLU A 76 -10.57 -15.58 2.79
C GLU A 76 -9.26 -16.09 2.18
N GLY A 77 -9.33 -17.03 1.25
CA GLY A 77 -8.17 -17.50 0.50
C GLY A 77 -7.52 -16.40 -0.35
N ILE A 78 -8.29 -15.45 -0.88
CA ILE A 78 -7.75 -14.29 -1.58
C ILE A 78 -6.99 -13.39 -0.61
N PHE A 79 -7.56 -13.07 0.55
CA PHE A 79 -6.92 -12.25 1.56
C PHE A 79 -5.61 -12.88 2.05
N GLU A 80 -5.60 -14.17 2.36
CA GLU A 80 -4.40 -14.87 2.82
C GLU A 80 -3.31 -14.89 1.74
N ARG A 81 -3.65 -15.19 0.48
CA ARG A 81 -2.68 -15.11 -0.62
C ARG A 81 -2.11 -13.71 -0.80
N LYS A 82 -2.93 -12.66 -0.68
CA LYS A 82 -2.45 -11.26 -0.79
C LYS A 82 -1.60 -10.84 0.40
N LYS A 83 -1.90 -11.30 1.61
CA LYS A 83 -1.03 -11.10 2.78
C LYS A 83 0.34 -11.77 2.57
N GLN A 84 0.35 -12.99 2.05
CA GLN A 84 1.60 -13.67 1.73
C GLN A 84 2.42 -12.93 0.66
N VAL A 85 1.76 -12.39 -0.38
CA VAL A 85 2.43 -11.55 -1.38
C VAL A 85 2.99 -10.28 -0.74
N LEU A 86 2.25 -9.63 0.16
CA LEU A 86 2.70 -8.45 0.89
C LEU A 86 3.93 -8.77 1.76
N HIS A 87 3.91 -9.89 2.47
CA HIS A 87 5.03 -10.35 3.28
C HIS A 87 6.29 -10.56 2.41
N THR A 88 6.15 -11.31 1.33
CA THR A 88 7.23 -11.55 0.36
C THR A 88 7.77 -10.25 -0.24
N PHE A 89 6.87 -9.31 -0.59
CA PHE A 89 7.26 -7.99 -1.09
C PHE A 89 8.11 -7.24 -0.07
N LEU A 90 7.71 -7.21 1.19
CA LEU A 90 8.46 -6.54 2.25
C LEU A 90 9.83 -7.18 2.45
N GLU A 91 9.91 -8.51 2.55
CA GLU A 91 11.18 -9.24 2.73
C GLU A 91 12.15 -9.05 1.58
N GLN A 92 11.66 -8.97 0.34
CA GLN A 92 12.51 -8.80 -0.84
C GLN A 92 12.97 -7.36 -1.08
N ARG A 93 12.26 -6.38 -0.57
CA ARG A 93 12.46 -4.95 -0.91
C ARG A 93 12.92 -4.08 0.25
N ILE A 94 12.72 -4.52 1.47
CA ILE A 94 13.09 -3.79 2.69
C ILE A 94 14.17 -4.56 3.42
N SER A 95 15.12 -3.85 4.04
CA SER A 95 16.17 -4.51 4.80
C SER A 95 15.59 -5.30 5.99
N SER A 96 16.14 -6.48 6.23
CA SER A 96 15.70 -7.33 7.34
C SER A 96 15.87 -6.67 8.71
N ASP A 97 16.88 -5.80 8.87
CA ASP A 97 17.10 -5.07 10.11
C ASP A 97 15.98 -4.09 10.40
N LEU A 98 15.50 -3.40 9.37
CA LEU A 98 14.40 -2.46 9.50
C LEU A 98 13.08 -3.18 9.81
N LEU A 99 12.82 -4.31 9.14
CA LEU A 99 11.62 -5.13 9.40
C LEU A 99 11.61 -5.74 10.81
N ARG A 100 12.78 -6.08 11.37
CA ARG A 100 12.88 -6.58 12.75
C ARG A 100 12.76 -5.48 13.80
N ALA A 101 13.15 -4.26 13.46
CA ALA A 101 13.15 -3.14 14.39
C ALA A 101 11.77 -2.48 14.56
N VAL A 102 10.84 -2.70 13.64
CA VAL A 102 9.53 -2.04 13.61
C VAL A 102 8.40 -3.07 13.60
N LYS A 103 7.39 -2.84 14.42
CA LYS A 103 6.16 -3.65 14.35
C LYS A 103 5.41 -3.29 13.06
N VAL A 104 5.27 -4.26 12.16
CA VAL A 104 4.58 -4.11 10.87
C VAL A 104 3.26 -4.88 10.90
N ASN A 105 2.15 -4.19 10.60
CA ASN A 105 0.81 -4.75 10.52
C ASN A 105 0.37 -4.82 9.03
N PRO A 106 0.31 -5.99 8.38
CA PRO A 106 -0.13 -6.12 7.01
C PRO A 106 -1.66 -6.09 6.93
N VAL A 107 -2.21 -5.21 6.07
CA VAL A 107 -3.65 -5.08 5.85
C VAL A 107 -3.97 -5.20 4.36
N ILE A 108 -4.97 -6.03 4.04
CA ILE A 108 -5.53 -6.15 2.69
C ILE A 108 -6.96 -5.64 2.71
N ARG A 109 -7.33 -4.81 1.74
CA ARG A 109 -8.68 -4.27 1.57
C ARG A 109 -9.17 -4.49 0.15
N ILE A 110 -10.47 -4.50 -0.05
CA ILE A 110 -11.13 -4.57 -1.36
C ILE A 110 -12.14 -3.45 -1.43
N GLY A 111 -12.01 -2.60 -2.44
CA GLY A 111 -12.91 -1.46 -2.60
C GLY A 111 -12.34 -0.37 -3.51
N LYS A 112 -12.82 0.84 -3.32
CA LYS A 112 -12.23 2.02 -3.96
C LYS A 112 -10.94 2.38 -3.22
N VAL A 113 -9.81 2.25 -3.90
CA VAL A 113 -8.46 2.26 -3.28
C VAL A 113 -8.21 3.46 -2.36
N ALA A 114 -8.58 4.68 -2.76
CA ALA A 114 -8.37 5.86 -1.93
C ALA A 114 -9.24 5.85 -0.66
N GLU A 115 -10.50 5.46 -0.81
CA GLU A 115 -11.45 5.34 0.29
C GLU A 115 -11.05 4.27 1.29
N GLU A 116 -10.56 3.11 0.80
CA GLU A 116 -10.08 2.02 1.65
C GLU A 116 -8.83 2.43 2.45
N ILE A 117 -7.90 3.15 1.84
CA ILE A 117 -6.73 3.68 2.55
C ILE A 117 -7.16 4.65 3.66
N VAL A 118 -8.08 5.54 3.35
CA VAL A 118 -8.61 6.50 4.34
C VAL A 118 -9.41 5.80 5.44
N ALA A 119 -10.16 4.75 5.10
CA ALA A 119 -10.88 3.93 6.08
C ALA A 119 -9.92 3.26 7.06
N VAL A 120 -8.86 2.60 6.56
CA VAL A 120 -7.83 2.01 7.42
C VAL A 120 -7.14 3.07 8.29
N ALA A 121 -6.83 4.26 7.73
CA ALA A 121 -6.24 5.34 8.52
C ALA A 121 -7.13 5.78 9.70
N LYS A 122 -8.45 5.78 9.51
CA LYS A 122 -9.42 6.10 10.56
C LYS A 122 -9.56 4.96 11.57
N GLU A 123 -9.75 3.73 11.09
CA GLU A 123 -9.92 2.54 11.92
C GLU A 123 -8.72 2.31 12.85
N GLU A 124 -7.52 2.38 12.28
CA GLU A 124 -6.26 2.21 13.01
C GLU A 124 -5.82 3.50 13.73
N GLN A 125 -6.59 4.59 13.64
CA GLN A 125 -6.25 5.90 14.21
C GLN A 125 -4.82 6.33 13.88
N CYS A 126 -4.46 6.29 12.61
CA CYS A 126 -3.12 6.63 12.15
C CYS A 126 -2.81 8.11 12.33
N ASP A 127 -1.60 8.41 12.73
CA ASP A 127 -1.10 9.78 12.96
C ASP A 127 -0.48 10.38 11.67
N LEU A 128 -0.09 9.53 10.73
CA LEU A 128 0.56 9.91 9.48
C LEU A 128 0.28 8.86 8.39
N ILE A 129 0.02 9.32 7.17
CA ILE A 129 0.05 8.49 5.97
C ILE A 129 1.32 8.84 5.19
N VAL A 130 2.13 7.82 4.84
CA VAL A 130 3.31 7.98 3.98
C VAL A 130 3.07 7.23 2.69
N MET A 131 2.97 7.93 1.57
CA MET A 131 2.65 7.32 0.30
C MET A 131 3.47 7.90 -0.85
N THR A 132 3.53 7.17 -1.96
CA THR A 132 4.22 7.65 -3.16
C THR A 132 3.27 8.48 -4.02
N SER A 133 3.73 9.61 -4.52
CA SER A 133 3.01 10.35 -5.55
C SER A 133 3.21 9.67 -6.91
N HIS A 134 2.16 9.10 -7.47
CA HIS A 134 2.18 8.61 -8.84
C HIS A 134 2.08 9.79 -9.81
N GLY A 135 3.22 10.42 -10.07
CA GLY A 135 3.28 11.60 -10.93
C GLY A 135 3.46 11.28 -12.41
N SER A 136 2.45 10.79 -13.12
CA SER A 136 2.43 11.08 -14.57
C SER A 136 1.76 12.45 -14.76
N ARG A 137 2.52 13.43 -15.23
CA ARG A 137 2.02 14.80 -15.51
C ARG A 137 0.77 14.79 -16.40
N LEU A 138 0.61 13.81 -17.27
CA LEU A 138 -0.56 13.69 -18.17
C LEU A 138 -1.84 13.16 -17.45
N ARG A 139 -1.74 12.31 -16.44
CA ARG A 139 -2.91 11.81 -15.70
C ARG A 139 -3.51 12.85 -14.75
N ARG A 140 -2.70 13.80 -14.27
CA ARG A 140 -3.16 14.91 -13.41
C ARG A 140 -4.21 15.81 -14.08
N LEU A 141 -4.15 15.95 -15.40
CA LEU A 141 -5.02 16.87 -16.15
C LEU A 141 -6.44 16.34 -16.38
N LEU A 142 -6.66 15.04 -16.25
CA LEU A 142 -7.93 14.44 -16.66
C LEU A 142 -8.82 13.85 -15.54
N HIS A 143 -8.28 13.43 -14.37
CA HIS A 143 -9.10 12.73 -13.37
C HIS A 143 -8.68 12.91 -11.89
N GLY A 144 -7.99 13.97 -11.49
CA GLY A 144 -7.48 14.09 -10.11
C GLY A 144 -6.58 12.90 -9.71
N SER A 145 -5.37 13.13 -9.21
CA SER A 145 -4.52 11.97 -8.89
C SER A 145 -5.13 11.20 -7.71
N PHE A 146 -4.94 9.89 -7.70
CA PHE A 146 -5.24 9.03 -6.55
C PHE A 146 -4.70 9.63 -5.24
N THR A 147 -3.48 10.17 -5.28
CA THR A 147 -2.82 10.85 -4.17
C THR A 147 -3.61 12.08 -3.70
N ASP A 148 -4.13 12.90 -4.63
CA ASP A 148 -4.93 14.08 -4.30
C ASP A 148 -6.21 13.69 -3.56
N ARG A 149 -6.83 12.57 -3.96
CA ARG A 149 -8.04 12.06 -3.29
C ARG A 149 -7.74 11.57 -1.87
N VAL A 150 -6.63 10.87 -1.67
CA VAL A 150 -6.20 10.47 -0.31
C VAL A 150 -5.92 11.71 0.53
N ILE A 151 -5.16 12.69 0.02
CA ILE A 151 -4.85 13.93 0.74
C ILE A 151 -6.13 14.68 1.14
N LEU A 152 -7.11 14.75 0.25
CA LEU A 152 -8.37 15.45 0.51
C LEU A 152 -9.21 14.78 1.61
N LEU A 153 -9.19 13.44 1.69
CA LEU A 153 -10.06 12.65 2.57
C LEU A 153 -9.38 12.17 3.84
N ALA A 154 -8.05 12.29 3.93
CA ALA A 154 -7.25 11.75 5.03
C ALA A 154 -7.65 12.36 6.39
N PRO A 155 -7.71 11.53 7.46
CA PRO A 155 -7.98 12.02 8.82
C PRO A 155 -6.74 12.59 9.51
N CYS A 156 -5.56 12.43 8.91
CA CYS A 156 -4.26 12.81 9.45
C CYS A 156 -3.36 13.39 8.34
N PRO A 157 -2.22 14.01 8.68
CA PRO A 157 -1.26 14.46 7.67
C PRO A 157 -0.84 13.38 6.69
N VAL A 158 -0.57 13.78 5.44
CA VAL A 158 -0.11 12.90 4.37
C VAL A 158 1.25 13.36 3.88
N LEU A 159 2.25 12.50 3.99
CA LEU A 159 3.57 12.70 3.43
C LEU A 159 3.63 12.01 2.07
N SER A 160 3.72 12.79 1.01
CA SER A 160 3.83 12.31 -0.36
C SER A 160 5.28 12.30 -0.81
N ILE A 161 5.82 11.11 -1.09
CA ILE A 161 7.18 10.91 -1.56
C ILE A 161 7.16 10.70 -3.06
N GLN A 162 7.97 11.47 -3.78
CA GLN A 162 8.12 11.25 -5.21
C GLN A 162 8.89 9.94 -5.44
N PRO A 163 8.42 9.07 -6.35
CA PRO A 163 9.21 7.91 -6.73
C PRO A 163 10.53 8.41 -7.30
N TRP A 164 11.63 7.76 -6.89
CA TRP A 164 12.94 8.06 -7.42
C TRP A 164 12.93 7.79 -8.92
N THR A 165 12.66 8.82 -9.72
CA THR A 165 13.02 8.79 -11.13
C THR A 165 14.54 8.80 -11.16
N GLU A 166 15.14 7.61 -11.27
CA GLU A 166 16.59 7.39 -11.37
C GLU A 166 17.40 8.29 -10.42
N ILE A 167 17.97 7.72 -9.39
CA ILE A 167 19.07 8.35 -8.64
C ILE A 167 20.20 8.49 -9.68
N ARG A 168 20.20 9.60 -10.40
CA ARG A 168 21.15 9.84 -11.49
C ARG A 168 22.56 10.06 -11.02
N THR A 169 22.78 10.30 -9.72
CA THR A 169 24.13 10.50 -9.18
C THR A 169 24.23 10.10 -7.71
N GLU A 170 25.41 9.60 -7.32
CA GLU A 170 25.78 9.37 -5.90
C GLU A 170 25.64 10.64 -5.05
N GLU A 171 25.65 11.80 -5.66
CA GLU A 171 25.45 13.11 -5.04
C GLU A 171 24.03 13.27 -4.49
N ASN A 172 23.00 12.79 -5.21
CA ASN A 172 21.61 12.84 -4.75
C ASN A 172 21.35 11.87 -3.57
N LYS A 173 22.08 10.73 -3.52
CA LYS A 173 22.05 9.85 -2.34
C LYS A 173 22.60 10.55 -1.10
N ARG A 174 23.71 11.27 -1.24
CA ARG A 174 24.33 12.01 -0.12
C ARG A 174 23.45 13.15 0.37
N VAL A 175 22.74 13.83 -0.53
CA VAL A 175 21.79 14.89 -0.16
C VAL A 175 20.58 14.32 0.59
N ALA A 176 20.03 13.20 0.14
CA ALA A 176 18.92 12.54 0.82
C ALA A 176 19.32 12.07 2.23
N VAL A 177 20.50 11.47 2.40
CA VAL A 177 21.03 11.05 3.70
C VAL A 177 21.23 12.25 4.62
N LYS A 178 21.86 13.34 4.14
CA LYS A 178 22.06 14.56 4.93
C LYS A 178 20.75 15.25 5.34
N LEU A 179 19.73 15.22 4.50
CA LEU A 179 18.41 15.72 4.87
C LEU A 179 17.79 14.91 5.99
N ILE A 180 17.88 13.57 5.91
CA ILE A 180 17.36 12.67 6.96
C ILE A 180 18.12 12.92 8.28
N GLU A 181 19.44 13.01 8.24
CA GLU A 181 20.27 13.31 9.44
C GLU A 181 19.95 14.67 10.06
N LYS A 182 19.67 15.69 9.24
CA LYS A 182 19.32 17.05 9.71
C LYS A 182 17.93 17.13 10.35
N TRP A 183 17.02 16.21 10.01
CA TRP A 183 15.68 16.15 10.61
C TRP A 183 15.63 15.24 11.84
N ALA A 184 16.66 14.39 12.04
CA ALA A 184 16.82 13.52 13.20
C ALA A 184 17.62 14.16 14.36
N ALA A 185 18.24 15.32 14.12
CA ALA A 185 18.95 16.14 15.10
C ALA A 185 18.08 17.29 15.61
#